data_c7baea6e760f3d6a2a8d904d52e0843c
#
_entry.id   c7baea6e760f3d6a2a8d904d52e0843c
#
_cell.length_a   1.000
_cell.length_b   1.000
_cell.length_c   1.000
_cell.angle_alpha   90.00
_cell.angle_beta   90.00
_cell.angle_gamma   90.00
#
_symmetry.space_group_name_H-M   'P 1'
#
loop_
_entity.id
_entity.type
_entity.pdbx_description
1 polymer ?
#
loop_
_entity_poly.entity_id
_entity_poly.type
_entity_poly.pdbx_seq_one_letter_code
_entity_poly.pdbx_strand_id
1 'polypeptide(L)'
;MWAARVAAVWISGYNICSRRGRLDHAVLASAALGTLCHSTFVQPRPRAFDEVNSPLRLLRKAETVLNARSSQLLVVIERSTDSHNYSAVLRTAEALGVQHVWTVQAPPEVRTHSNSQRKPSATSSSWARVEEERRQHVAFARGAARWLTLRDFPTSEAAIAAMRADGREIWVTELGQSSEILTRDEVMPRRLAVVFGSESSGISSAMAAAADRSVYLPLHGMADSLNLSVSAALIMHSLLGANEATTRGTLSRDEKIALRARFYEQLARSDAERVAFAELVSTPPPPFDDVRRPDAHRVPWVSKRQKARDAAANRTLAATMGGSGGSEGSGGP
;
A
#
# COMPACT_ATOMS: atom_id res chain seq x y z
N MET A 1 33.55 26.66 -19.62
CA MET A 1 32.60 27.48 -18.82
C MET A 1 31.26 26.78 -18.75
N TRP A 2 31.22 25.64 -18.07
CA TRP A 2 29.96 24.87 -17.88
C TRP A 2 30.02 24.10 -16.55
N ALA A 3 30.19 24.83 -15.43
CA ALA A 3 30.25 24.21 -14.11
C ALA A 3 29.84 25.19 -12.98
N ALA A 4 28.75 25.91 -13.16
CA ALA A 4 28.28 26.82 -12.11
C ALA A 4 26.76 27.15 -12.25
N ARG A 5 25.88 26.13 -12.30
CA ARG A 5 24.44 26.35 -12.22
C ARG A 5 23.61 25.14 -11.75
N VAL A 6 24.12 24.31 -10.86
CA VAL A 6 23.33 23.21 -10.24
C VAL A 6 23.62 23.13 -8.72
N ALA A 7 23.54 24.26 -8.02
CA ALA A 7 23.68 24.26 -6.56
C ALA A 7 22.83 25.33 -5.90
N ALA A 8 21.54 25.34 -6.10
CA ALA A 8 20.64 26.23 -5.37
C ALA A 8 19.18 25.79 -5.39
N VAL A 9 18.84 24.57 -5.01
CA VAL A 9 17.43 24.19 -4.67
C VAL A 9 17.36 23.04 -3.64
N TRP A 10 18.32 22.91 -2.75
CA TRP A 10 18.21 21.90 -1.68
C TRP A 10 18.73 22.39 -0.33
N ILE A 11 18.27 23.53 0.16
CA ILE A 11 18.41 23.89 1.58
C ILE A 11 17.20 24.75 1.99
N SER A 12 16.15 24.13 2.43
CA SER A 12 15.17 24.76 3.34
C SER A 12 14.39 23.65 4.02
N GLY A 13 14.71 23.38 5.29
CA GLY A 13 13.86 22.54 6.12
C GLY A 13 14.56 21.65 7.15
N TYR A 14 15.64 22.13 7.82
CA TYR A 14 16.04 21.54 9.11
C TYR A 14 16.39 22.64 10.10
N ASN A 15 15.45 22.95 10.96
CA ASN A 15 15.71 23.76 12.15
C ASN A 15 16.29 22.85 13.24
N ILE A 16 17.59 22.97 13.45
CA ILE A 16 18.29 22.38 14.60
C ILE A 16 18.28 23.41 15.72
N CYS A 17 17.55 23.11 16.78
CA CYS A 17 17.61 23.84 18.02
C CYS A 17 18.89 23.45 18.79
N SER A 18 19.88 24.33 18.87
CA SER A 18 20.95 24.21 19.84
C SER A 18 21.00 25.45 20.73
N ARG A 19 20.93 25.17 22.03
CA ARG A 19 21.10 26.12 23.16
C ARG A 19 22.52 26.66 23.20
N ARG A 20 22.66 27.95 23.48
CA ARG A 20 23.44 28.59 24.56
C ARG A 20 23.91 30.00 24.20
N GLY A 21 23.77 30.90 25.16
CA GLY A 21 24.69 32.02 25.36
C GLY A 21 24.05 33.40 25.37
N ARG A 22 23.91 33.94 26.59
CA ARG A 22 23.60 35.31 26.96
C ARG A 22 24.45 36.36 26.21
N LEU A 23 23.90 37.53 25.97
CA LEU A 23 24.36 38.80 26.54
C LEU A 23 23.51 39.99 26.03
N ASP A 24 23.35 40.90 26.92
CA ASP A 24 22.56 42.09 27.08
C ASP A 24 22.72 43.22 26.06
N HIS A 25 21.78 44.10 26.15
CA HIS A 25 21.68 45.56 26.01
C HIS A 25 20.80 46.03 24.84
N ALA A 26 19.62 46.38 25.18
CA ALA A 26 19.05 47.72 25.47
C ALA A 26 18.92 48.70 24.28
N VAL A 27 17.70 49.20 24.17
CA VAL A 27 17.28 50.58 23.90
C VAL A 27 16.57 50.92 22.60
N LEU A 28 15.30 51.31 22.81
CA LEU A 28 14.43 52.29 22.18
C LEU A 28 13.68 52.01 20.88
N ALA A 29 12.41 51.84 21.10
CA ALA A 29 11.23 52.59 20.58
C ALA A 29 11.20 53.07 19.14
N SER A 30 10.20 52.58 18.40
CA SER A 30 9.25 53.42 17.70
C SER A 30 8.00 52.67 17.29
N ALA A 31 6.86 53.22 17.60
CA ALA A 31 5.54 52.72 17.27
C ALA A 31 5.24 52.94 15.79
N ALA A 32 4.63 51.96 15.13
CA ALA A 32 3.63 52.19 14.08
C ALA A 32 2.95 50.88 13.70
N LEU A 33 1.66 50.79 14.03
CA LEU A 33 0.57 50.18 13.21
C LEU A 33 0.94 49.01 12.30
N GLY A 34 0.76 47.82 12.80
CA GLY A 34 0.77 46.59 12.01
C GLY A 34 -0.43 45.73 12.38
N THR A 35 -1.34 45.67 11.48
CA THR A 35 -2.56 44.85 11.48
C THR A 35 -2.28 43.44 11.98
N LEU A 36 -2.89 43.09 13.11
CA LEU A 36 -2.92 41.74 13.69
C LEU A 36 -3.61 40.79 12.74
N CYS A 37 -2.84 40.09 11.92
CA CYS A 37 -3.30 38.86 11.31
C CYS A 37 -3.29 37.78 12.39
N HIS A 38 -4.39 37.64 13.11
CA HIS A 38 -4.65 36.50 13.99
C HIS A 38 -4.89 35.30 13.08
N SER A 39 -3.80 34.65 12.68
CA SER A 39 -3.86 33.25 12.30
C SER A 39 -4.26 32.48 13.57
N THR A 40 -5.56 32.25 13.71
CA THR A 40 -6.07 31.28 14.68
C THR A 40 -5.56 29.91 14.27
N PHE A 41 -4.40 29.56 14.78
CA PHE A 41 -3.93 28.18 14.79
C PHE A 41 -4.93 27.42 15.66
N VAL A 42 -5.99 26.88 15.02
CA VAL A 42 -6.91 25.97 15.69
C VAL A 42 -6.10 24.73 16.03
N GLN A 43 -5.65 24.66 17.27
CA GLN A 43 -5.06 23.43 17.83
C GLN A 43 -6.10 22.32 17.60
N PRO A 44 -5.75 21.22 16.93
CA PRO A 44 -6.66 20.10 16.79
C PRO A 44 -7.03 19.64 18.21
N ARG A 45 -8.32 19.71 18.56
CA ARG A 45 -8.81 19.21 19.83
C ARG A 45 -8.33 17.76 20.00
N PRO A 46 -7.74 17.39 21.17
CA PRO A 46 -7.44 16.00 21.45
C PRO A 46 -8.71 15.19 21.31
N ARG A 47 -8.76 14.29 20.34
CA ARG A 47 -9.93 13.43 20.11
C ARG A 47 -10.08 12.52 21.31
N ALA A 48 -11.27 12.47 21.86
CA ALA A 48 -11.59 11.59 22.97
C ALA A 48 -11.20 10.13 22.65
N PHE A 49 -10.72 9.41 23.66
CA PHE A 49 -10.26 8.01 23.54
C PHE A 49 -11.31 7.09 22.85
N ASP A 50 -12.58 7.42 22.98
CA ASP A 50 -13.72 6.72 22.39
C ASP A 50 -13.76 6.82 20.84
N GLU A 51 -13.25 7.88 20.23
CA GLU A 51 -13.16 7.98 18.77
C GLU A 51 -12.16 6.99 18.15
N VAL A 52 -11.15 6.55 18.92
CA VAL A 52 -10.12 5.63 18.41
C VAL A 52 -10.68 4.23 18.16
N ASN A 53 -11.65 3.80 18.93
CA ASN A 53 -12.27 2.46 18.85
C ASN A 53 -13.65 2.46 18.20
N SER A 54 -14.18 3.61 17.82
CA SER A 54 -15.49 3.72 17.16
C SER A 54 -15.53 2.93 15.84
N PRO A 55 -16.59 2.14 15.57
CA PRO A 55 -16.82 1.51 14.26
C PRO A 55 -16.79 2.52 13.10
N LEU A 56 -17.30 3.74 13.31
CA LEU A 56 -17.27 4.83 12.33
C LEU A 56 -15.85 5.23 11.90
N ARG A 57 -14.86 5.04 12.77
CA ARG A 57 -13.47 5.31 12.41
C ARG A 57 -12.96 4.41 11.28
N LEU A 58 -13.36 3.14 11.27
CA LEU A 58 -13.01 2.22 10.18
C LEU A 58 -13.66 2.65 8.86
N LEU A 59 -14.92 3.08 8.90
CA LEU A 59 -15.63 3.58 7.73
C LEU A 59 -15.02 4.90 7.22
N ARG A 60 -14.67 5.82 8.11
CA ARG A 60 -13.96 7.05 7.77
C ARG A 60 -12.62 6.76 7.10
N LYS A 61 -11.87 5.75 7.60
CA LYS A 61 -10.63 5.29 6.94
C LYS A 61 -10.92 4.72 5.56
N ALA A 62 -11.98 3.94 5.40
CA ALA A 62 -12.38 3.40 4.10
C ALA A 62 -12.68 4.53 3.10
N GLU A 63 -13.41 5.58 3.52
CA GLU A 63 -13.68 6.74 2.67
C GLU A 63 -12.39 7.49 2.28
N THR A 64 -11.46 7.66 3.21
CA THR A 64 -10.15 8.28 2.91
C THR A 64 -9.40 7.47 1.86
N VAL A 65 -9.38 6.13 2.01
CA VAL A 65 -8.73 5.23 1.05
C VAL A 65 -9.44 5.27 -0.31
N LEU A 66 -10.77 5.20 -0.35
CA LEU A 66 -11.56 5.26 -1.59
C LEU A 66 -11.35 6.58 -2.35
N ASN A 67 -11.19 7.69 -1.62
CA ASN A 67 -10.91 8.99 -2.21
C ASN A 67 -9.51 9.09 -2.83
N ALA A 68 -8.57 8.25 -2.41
CA ALA A 68 -7.19 8.23 -2.92
C ALA A 68 -6.95 7.13 -3.97
N ARG A 69 -7.92 6.24 -4.22
CA ARG A 69 -7.76 5.12 -5.17
C ARG A 69 -7.66 5.60 -6.61
N SER A 70 -6.83 4.90 -7.38
CA SER A 70 -6.66 5.12 -8.81
C SER A 70 -7.26 3.94 -9.60
N SER A 71 -8.12 4.26 -10.58
CA SER A 71 -8.57 3.35 -11.65
C SER A 71 -7.78 3.54 -12.94
N GLN A 72 -6.94 4.58 -13.01
CA GLN A 72 -6.15 4.93 -14.19
C GLN A 72 -5.09 3.88 -14.48
N LEU A 73 -4.37 3.41 -13.45
CA LEU A 73 -3.36 2.37 -13.56
C LEU A 73 -3.98 1.00 -13.28
N LEU A 74 -3.85 0.10 -14.25
CA LEU A 74 -4.09 -1.33 -14.13
C LEU A 74 -2.74 -2.05 -14.06
N VAL A 75 -2.56 -2.87 -13.06
CA VAL A 75 -1.40 -3.79 -12.97
C VAL A 75 -1.81 -5.15 -13.50
N VAL A 76 -1.04 -5.69 -14.42
CA VAL A 76 -1.26 -7.02 -14.98
C VAL A 76 -0.05 -7.90 -14.70
N ILE A 77 -0.28 -9.07 -14.12
CA ILE A 77 0.75 -10.05 -13.83
C ILE A 77 0.54 -11.23 -14.77
N GLU A 78 1.46 -11.38 -15.71
CA GLU A 78 1.36 -12.42 -16.71
C GLU A 78 2.20 -13.63 -16.33
N ARG A 79 1.52 -14.78 -16.15
CA ARG A 79 2.12 -16.12 -16.03
C ARG A 79 3.09 -16.28 -14.85
N SER A 80 3.02 -15.46 -13.82
CA SER A 80 3.84 -15.65 -12.62
C SER A 80 3.43 -16.93 -11.89
N THR A 81 4.44 -17.73 -11.55
CA THR A 81 4.29 -19.00 -10.81
C THR A 81 4.67 -18.88 -9.34
N ASP A 82 5.30 -17.78 -8.94
CA ASP A 82 5.71 -17.53 -7.55
C ASP A 82 4.62 -16.78 -6.78
N SER A 83 4.02 -17.47 -5.82
CA SER A 83 2.99 -16.95 -4.94
C SER A 83 3.47 -15.78 -4.06
N HIS A 84 4.74 -15.74 -3.69
CA HIS A 84 5.30 -14.68 -2.86
C HIS A 84 5.42 -13.38 -3.65
N ASN A 85 5.90 -13.45 -4.90
CA ASN A 85 5.98 -12.30 -5.80
C ASN A 85 4.59 -11.73 -6.09
N TYR A 86 3.64 -12.59 -6.44
CA TYR A 86 2.26 -12.19 -6.64
C TYR A 86 1.68 -11.46 -5.42
N SER A 87 1.82 -12.06 -4.24
CA SER A 87 1.32 -11.46 -2.99
C SER A 87 2.00 -10.13 -2.65
N ALA A 88 3.30 -9.99 -2.95
CA ALA A 88 4.03 -8.75 -2.74
C ALA A 88 3.53 -7.64 -3.69
N VAL A 89 3.27 -7.97 -4.96
CA VAL A 89 2.68 -7.02 -5.93
C VAL A 89 1.30 -6.56 -5.47
N LEU A 90 0.41 -7.47 -5.02
CA LEU A 90 -0.90 -7.10 -4.49
C LEU A 90 -0.80 -6.13 -3.31
N ARG A 91 0.11 -6.38 -2.37
CA ARG A 91 0.31 -5.50 -1.22
C ARG A 91 0.84 -4.13 -1.63
N THR A 92 1.74 -4.09 -2.59
CA THR A 92 2.30 -2.84 -3.11
C THR A 92 1.23 -2.04 -3.85
N ALA A 93 0.47 -2.68 -4.74
CA ALA A 93 -0.63 -2.05 -5.46
C ALA A 93 -1.67 -1.46 -4.50
N GLU A 94 -2.08 -2.25 -3.49
CA GLU A 94 -3.00 -1.79 -2.45
C GLU A 94 -2.46 -0.59 -1.69
N ALA A 95 -1.21 -0.64 -1.23
CA ALA A 95 -0.58 0.42 -0.45
C ALA A 95 -0.38 1.71 -1.24
N LEU A 96 -0.11 1.62 -2.54
CA LEU A 96 0.06 2.77 -3.44
C LEU A 96 -1.27 3.33 -3.97
N GLY A 97 -2.40 2.69 -3.66
CA GLY A 97 -3.73 3.16 -4.07
C GLY A 97 -4.18 2.70 -5.45
N VAL A 98 -3.48 1.76 -6.09
CA VAL A 98 -3.97 1.10 -7.31
C VAL A 98 -5.20 0.26 -6.97
N GLN A 99 -6.27 0.36 -7.76
CA GLN A 99 -7.49 -0.40 -7.50
C GLN A 99 -7.55 -1.73 -8.24
N HIS A 100 -7.05 -1.80 -9.47
CA HIS A 100 -7.21 -2.94 -10.35
C HIS A 100 -5.91 -3.72 -10.52
N VAL A 101 -5.97 -5.03 -10.27
CA VAL A 101 -4.88 -5.96 -10.58
C VAL A 101 -5.48 -7.17 -11.31
N TRP A 102 -4.96 -7.45 -12.50
CA TRP A 102 -5.36 -8.58 -13.30
C TRP A 102 -4.26 -9.62 -13.37
N THR A 103 -4.64 -10.88 -13.49
CA THR A 103 -3.69 -11.98 -13.65
C THR A 103 -4.00 -12.77 -14.91
N VAL A 104 -2.94 -13.17 -15.59
CA VAL A 104 -3.01 -14.11 -16.69
C VAL A 104 -2.38 -15.42 -16.22
N GLN A 105 -3.11 -16.50 -16.34
CA GLN A 105 -2.66 -17.80 -15.88
C GLN A 105 -1.52 -18.36 -16.77
N ALA A 106 -0.57 -19.05 -16.13
CA ALA A 106 0.43 -19.79 -16.89
C ALA A 106 -0.22 -20.99 -17.61
N PRO A 107 0.23 -21.33 -18.83
CA PRO A 107 -0.20 -22.55 -19.49
C PRO A 107 0.02 -23.78 -18.61
N PRO A 108 -0.82 -24.81 -18.71
CA PRO A 108 -0.73 -26.03 -17.89
C PRO A 108 0.64 -26.70 -17.93
N GLU A 109 1.30 -26.65 -19.07
CA GLU A 109 2.62 -27.25 -19.31
C GLU A 109 3.74 -26.57 -18.51
N VAL A 110 3.66 -25.27 -18.28
CA VAL A 110 4.67 -24.51 -17.50
C VAL A 110 4.50 -24.72 -16.00
N ARG A 111 3.30 -25.09 -15.54
CA ARG A 111 2.99 -25.29 -14.12
C ARG A 111 3.62 -26.56 -13.54
N THR A 112 4.05 -27.50 -14.36
CA THR A 112 4.64 -28.78 -13.92
C THR A 112 6.09 -28.64 -13.45
N HIS A 113 6.77 -27.53 -13.75
CA HIS A 113 8.19 -27.32 -13.45
C HIS A 113 8.45 -26.40 -12.23
N SER A 114 7.42 -25.86 -11.58
CA SER A 114 7.64 -25.12 -10.34
C SER A 114 8.04 -26.09 -9.22
N ASN A 115 9.16 -25.81 -8.60
CA ASN A 115 9.95 -26.63 -7.68
C ASN A 115 9.27 -26.87 -6.31
N SER A 116 8.01 -27.29 -6.29
CA SER A 116 7.39 -27.79 -5.06
C SER A 116 7.60 -29.31 -4.97
N GLN A 117 8.46 -29.74 -4.05
CA GLN A 117 8.75 -31.15 -3.73
C GLN A 117 7.53 -31.94 -3.17
N ARG A 118 6.31 -31.46 -3.38
CA ARG A 118 5.10 -32.21 -3.08
C ARG A 118 4.67 -32.99 -4.31
N LYS A 119 4.84 -34.31 -4.26
CA LYS A 119 4.27 -35.26 -5.23
C LYS A 119 2.76 -34.99 -5.37
N PRO A 120 2.24 -34.76 -6.58
CA PRO A 120 0.81 -34.53 -6.78
C PRO A 120 0.05 -35.82 -6.47
N SER A 121 -0.97 -35.74 -5.61
CA SER A 121 -1.92 -36.84 -5.48
C SER A 121 -2.75 -36.91 -6.77
N ALA A 122 -2.90 -38.11 -7.31
CA ALA A 122 -3.41 -38.39 -8.67
C ALA A 122 -4.92 -38.11 -8.87
N THR A 123 -5.61 -37.43 -7.95
CA THR A 123 -7.08 -37.36 -7.94
C THR A 123 -7.69 -35.95 -7.86
N SER A 124 -6.92 -34.88 -7.91
CA SER A 124 -7.53 -33.53 -7.95
C SER A 124 -7.61 -32.99 -9.35
N SER A 125 -8.81 -32.54 -9.78
CA SER A 125 -9.03 -31.86 -11.05
C SER A 125 -8.10 -30.63 -11.15
N SER A 126 -7.63 -30.29 -12.35
CA SER A 126 -6.74 -29.14 -12.59
C SER A 126 -7.29 -27.85 -12.00
N TRP A 127 -8.60 -27.69 -11.96
CA TRP A 127 -9.32 -26.56 -11.40
C TRP A 127 -9.24 -26.45 -9.87
N ALA A 128 -9.29 -27.56 -9.15
CA ALA A 128 -9.16 -27.58 -7.69
C ALA A 128 -7.78 -27.10 -7.25
N ARG A 129 -6.74 -27.41 -8.01
CA ARG A 129 -5.37 -26.92 -7.76
C ARG A 129 -5.24 -25.43 -8.00
N VAL A 130 -5.78 -24.92 -9.10
CA VAL A 130 -5.76 -23.49 -9.40
C VAL A 130 -6.48 -22.68 -8.32
N GLU A 131 -7.62 -23.18 -7.84
CA GLU A 131 -8.37 -22.51 -6.78
C GLU A 131 -7.65 -22.57 -5.43
N GLU A 132 -6.97 -23.67 -5.12
CA GLU A 132 -6.17 -23.79 -3.90
C GLU A 132 -4.92 -22.89 -3.94
N GLU A 133 -4.21 -22.82 -5.05
CA GLU A 133 -3.12 -21.88 -5.26
C GLU A 133 -3.62 -20.43 -5.13
N ARG A 134 -4.77 -20.12 -5.72
CA ARG A 134 -5.39 -18.80 -5.58
C ARG A 134 -5.73 -18.46 -4.14
N ARG A 135 -6.29 -19.38 -3.36
CA ARG A 135 -6.57 -19.20 -1.93
C ARG A 135 -5.30 -18.94 -1.13
N GLN A 136 -4.21 -19.66 -1.43
CA GLN A 136 -2.92 -19.47 -0.79
C GLN A 136 -2.35 -18.08 -1.13
N HIS A 137 -2.42 -17.64 -2.38
CA HIS A 137 -1.98 -16.31 -2.81
C HIS A 137 -2.71 -15.18 -2.07
N VAL A 138 -4.02 -15.30 -1.92
CA VAL A 138 -4.83 -14.33 -1.17
C VAL A 138 -4.45 -14.33 0.32
N ALA A 139 -4.17 -15.49 0.91
CA ALA A 139 -3.74 -15.59 2.30
C ALA A 139 -2.37 -14.93 2.54
N PHE A 140 -1.42 -15.12 1.61
CA PHE A 140 -0.09 -14.51 1.68
C PHE A 140 -0.12 -12.99 1.53
N ALA A 141 -1.08 -12.43 0.80
CA ALA A 141 -1.22 -10.99 0.64
C ALA A 141 -1.62 -10.24 1.94
N ARG A 142 -1.69 -10.95 3.09
CA ARG A 142 -2.04 -10.39 4.41
C ARG A 142 -3.31 -9.52 4.40
N GLY A 143 -4.29 -9.94 3.63
CA GLY A 143 -5.56 -9.26 3.52
C GLY A 143 -5.60 -8.06 2.55
N ALA A 144 -4.50 -7.73 1.83
CA ALA A 144 -4.52 -6.66 0.84
C ALA A 144 -5.45 -6.98 -0.34
N ALA A 145 -5.47 -8.24 -0.78
CA ALA A 145 -6.27 -8.71 -1.91
C ALA A 145 -7.76 -8.36 -1.80
N ARG A 146 -8.32 -8.38 -0.58
CA ARG A 146 -9.75 -8.09 -0.36
C ARG A 146 -10.15 -6.65 -0.70
N TRP A 147 -9.20 -5.72 -0.72
CA TRP A 147 -9.42 -4.31 -1.02
C TRP A 147 -9.23 -3.95 -2.49
N LEU A 148 -8.70 -4.90 -3.29
CA LEU A 148 -8.43 -4.75 -4.70
C LEU A 148 -9.56 -5.33 -5.55
N THR A 149 -9.69 -4.85 -6.77
CA THR A 149 -10.51 -5.49 -7.81
C THR A 149 -9.61 -6.41 -8.62
N LEU A 150 -9.76 -7.72 -8.36
CA LEU A 150 -8.97 -8.76 -9.01
C LEU A 150 -9.77 -9.38 -10.15
N ARG A 151 -9.11 -9.63 -11.29
CA ARG A 151 -9.65 -10.43 -12.40
C ARG A 151 -8.58 -11.40 -12.86
N ASP A 152 -9.01 -12.61 -13.13
CA ASP A 152 -8.15 -13.67 -13.65
C ASP A 152 -8.54 -14.02 -15.09
N PHE A 153 -7.54 -14.18 -15.94
CA PHE A 153 -7.73 -14.53 -17.34
C PHE A 153 -7.03 -15.85 -17.65
N PRO A 154 -7.68 -16.74 -18.39
CA PRO A 154 -7.10 -18.04 -18.74
C PRO A 154 -5.96 -17.90 -19.76
N THR A 155 -5.97 -16.87 -20.59
CA THR A 155 -4.95 -16.64 -21.63
C THR A 155 -4.60 -15.16 -21.78
N SER A 156 -3.44 -14.91 -22.39
CA SER A 156 -2.97 -13.54 -22.68
C SER A 156 -3.92 -12.83 -23.66
N GLU A 157 -4.44 -13.54 -24.66
CA GLU A 157 -5.36 -13.00 -25.67
C GLU A 157 -6.67 -12.50 -25.01
N ALA A 158 -7.21 -13.26 -24.06
CA ALA A 158 -8.41 -12.87 -23.33
C ALA A 158 -8.15 -11.60 -22.48
N ALA A 159 -6.98 -11.49 -21.84
CA ALA A 159 -6.60 -10.32 -21.10
C ALA A 159 -6.39 -9.09 -22.00
N ILE A 160 -5.71 -9.27 -23.15
CA ILE A 160 -5.51 -8.23 -24.18
C ILE A 160 -6.85 -7.69 -24.66
N ALA A 161 -7.76 -8.58 -25.06
CA ALA A 161 -9.08 -8.17 -25.52
C ALA A 161 -9.84 -7.37 -24.45
N ALA A 162 -9.75 -7.77 -23.20
CA ALA A 162 -10.37 -7.05 -22.09
C ALA A 162 -9.71 -5.68 -21.82
N MET A 163 -8.38 -5.57 -21.91
CA MET A 163 -7.67 -4.28 -21.76
C MET A 163 -8.04 -3.31 -22.87
N ARG A 164 -8.09 -3.79 -24.12
CA ARG A 164 -8.52 -2.99 -25.29
C ARG A 164 -9.97 -2.56 -25.17
N ALA A 165 -10.87 -3.45 -24.77
CA ALA A 165 -12.28 -3.10 -24.51
C ALA A 165 -12.45 -2.05 -23.42
N ASP A 166 -11.54 -2.03 -22.42
CA ASP A 166 -11.47 -1.01 -21.37
C ASP A 166 -10.74 0.27 -21.83
N GLY A 167 -10.34 0.36 -23.11
CA GLY A 167 -9.67 1.52 -23.71
C GLY A 167 -8.30 1.83 -23.09
N ARG A 168 -7.57 0.81 -22.68
CA ARG A 168 -6.26 0.96 -22.07
C ARG A 168 -5.14 0.90 -23.11
N GLU A 169 -4.18 1.77 -22.94
CA GLU A 169 -2.85 1.64 -23.50
C GLU A 169 -2.10 0.53 -22.75
N ILE A 170 -1.42 -0.35 -23.48
CA ILE A 170 -0.76 -1.53 -22.92
C ILE A 170 0.75 -1.30 -22.95
N TRP A 171 1.36 -1.18 -21.78
CA TRP A 171 2.82 -1.15 -21.65
C TRP A 171 3.31 -2.47 -21.08
N VAL A 172 4.30 -3.07 -21.74
CA VAL A 172 4.95 -4.29 -21.25
C VAL A 172 6.30 -3.95 -20.63
N THR A 173 6.68 -4.70 -19.62
CA THR A 173 7.98 -4.53 -18.96
C THR A 173 8.93 -5.61 -19.44
N GLU A 174 9.91 -5.23 -20.26
CA GLU A 174 10.92 -6.17 -20.77
C GLU A 174 12.23 -5.45 -21.10
N LEU A 175 13.33 -6.20 -21.15
CA LEU A 175 14.65 -5.75 -21.58
C LEU A 175 14.88 -6.16 -23.03
N GLY A 176 14.22 -5.48 -23.98
CA GLY A 176 14.34 -5.71 -25.41
C GLY A 176 15.12 -4.60 -26.12
N GLN A 177 15.57 -4.85 -27.35
CA GLN A 177 16.29 -3.83 -28.15
C GLN A 177 15.41 -2.62 -28.49
N SER A 178 14.09 -2.81 -28.54
CA SER A 178 13.11 -1.75 -28.81
C SER A 178 12.51 -1.15 -27.54
N SER A 179 12.94 -1.60 -26.37
CA SER A 179 12.38 -1.13 -25.10
C SER A 179 12.92 0.26 -24.74
N GLU A 180 12.04 1.10 -24.24
CA GLU A 180 12.33 2.47 -23.85
C GLU A 180 12.60 2.58 -22.35
N ILE A 181 13.47 3.49 -21.94
CA ILE A 181 13.72 3.77 -20.53
C ILE A 181 12.47 4.44 -19.94
N LEU A 182 11.94 3.86 -18.87
CA LEU A 182 10.92 4.53 -18.07
C LEU A 182 11.56 5.68 -17.30
N THR A 183 11.21 6.91 -17.66
CA THR A 183 11.74 8.11 -17.02
C THR A 183 11.02 8.42 -15.71
N ARG A 184 11.64 9.28 -14.86
CA ARG A 184 11.01 9.70 -13.61
C ARG A 184 9.83 10.65 -13.81
N ASP A 185 9.82 11.37 -14.93
CA ASP A 185 8.80 12.35 -15.28
C ASP A 185 7.84 11.79 -16.34
N GLU A 186 7.73 10.46 -16.43
CA GLU A 186 6.90 9.78 -17.41
C GLU A 186 5.43 10.19 -17.30
N VAL A 187 4.88 10.67 -18.39
CA VAL A 187 3.46 11.03 -18.45
C VAL A 187 2.61 9.77 -18.65
N MET A 188 1.82 9.44 -17.66
CA MET A 188 0.97 8.27 -17.71
C MET A 188 -0.29 8.53 -18.55
N PRO A 189 -0.64 7.65 -19.50
CA PRO A 189 -1.90 7.73 -20.23
C PRO A 189 -3.10 7.72 -19.28
N ARG A 190 -4.21 8.30 -19.73
CA ARG A 190 -5.43 8.37 -18.92
C ARG A 190 -5.93 6.98 -18.47
N ARG A 191 -5.69 5.95 -19.26
CA ARG A 191 -6.00 4.54 -18.94
C ARG A 191 -4.82 3.68 -19.36
N LEU A 192 -4.03 3.28 -18.41
CA LEU A 192 -2.82 2.49 -18.62
C LEU A 192 -2.95 1.10 -18.03
N ALA A 193 -2.51 0.09 -18.77
CA ALA A 193 -2.21 -1.24 -18.25
C ALA A 193 -0.70 -1.47 -18.33
N VAL A 194 -0.07 -1.75 -17.18
CA VAL A 194 1.34 -2.16 -17.13
C VAL A 194 1.40 -3.66 -16.88
N VAL A 195 2.04 -4.37 -17.78
CA VAL A 195 2.14 -5.83 -17.76
C VAL A 195 3.52 -6.26 -17.31
N PHE A 196 3.56 -7.09 -16.30
CA PHE A 196 4.75 -7.71 -15.75
C PHE A 196 4.76 -9.18 -16.12
N GLY A 197 5.80 -9.61 -16.81
CA GLY A 197 5.99 -11.01 -17.22
C GLY A 197 6.47 -11.91 -16.09
N SER A 198 6.49 -13.21 -16.32
CA SER A 198 7.03 -14.16 -15.36
C SER A 198 8.56 -14.09 -15.26
N GLU A 199 9.08 -14.53 -14.12
CA GLU A 199 10.53 -14.55 -13.85
C GLU A 199 11.29 -15.49 -14.79
N SER A 200 10.64 -16.55 -15.26
CA SER A 200 11.28 -17.59 -16.07
C SER A 200 11.14 -17.38 -17.57
N SER A 201 10.04 -16.81 -18.05
CA SER A 201 9.75 -16.69 -19.49
C SER A 201 9.46 -15.25 -19.94
N GLY A 202 9.49 -14.29 -19.02
CA GLY A 202 9.20 -12.89 -19.36
C GLY A 202 7.76 -12.69 -19.85
N ILE A 203 7.61 -11.72 -20.72
CA ILE A 203 6.35 -11.39 -21.43
C ILE A 203 6.09 -12.41 -22.54
N SER A 204 4.84 -12.82 -22.74
CA SER A 204 4.47 -13.69 -23.86
C SER A 204 4.56 -12.94 -25.20
N SER A 205 4.78 -13.70 -26.29
CA SER A 205 4.82 -13.13 -27.64
C SER A 205 3.49 -12.45 -28.03
N ALA A 206 2.36 -13.00 -27.59
CA ALA A 206 1.05 -12.39 -27.81
C ALA A 206 0.92 -11.04 -27.11
N MET A 207 1.39 -10.95 -25.86
CA MET A 207 1.35 -9.71 -25.09
C MET A 207 2.32 -8.68 -25.64
N ALA A 208 3.55 -9.09 -26.01
CA ALA A 208 4.55 -8.21 -26.62
C ALA A 208 4.04 -7.64 -27.96
N ALA A 209 3.41 -8.47 -28.79
CA ALA A 209 2.83 -8.04 -30.08
C ALA A 209 1.63 -7.09 -29.92
N ALA A 210 0.91 -7.16 -28.79
CA ALA A 210 -0.22 -6.30 -28.50
C ALA A 210 0.17 -5.03 -27.73
N ALA A 211 1.41 -4.91 -27.30
CA ALA A 211 1.88 -3.76 -26.53
C ALA A 211 1.95 -2.48 -27.40
N ASP A 212 1.55 -1.37 -26.80
CA ASP A 212 1.74 -0.04 -27.40
C ASP A 212 3.14 0.49 -27.12
N ARG A 213 3.73 0.10 -25.96
CA ARG A 213 5.10 0.42 -25.59
C ARG A 213 5.74 -0.73 -24.80
N SER A 214 7.03 -0.91 -24.99
CA SER A 214 7.89 -1.74 -24.16
C SER A 214 8.78 -0.83 -23.33
N VAL A 215 8.76 -0.99 -22.00
CA VAL A 215 9.47 -0.11 -21.07
C VAL A 215 10.33 -0.90 -20.08
N TYR A 216 11.42 -0.29 -19.63
CA TYR A 216 12.29 -0.87 -18.61
C TYR A 216 12.85 0.16 -17.65
N LEU A 217 13.30 -0.30 -16.48
CA LEU A 217 14.06 0.50 -15.52
C LEU A 217 15.55 0.34 -15.81
N PRO A 218 16.33 1.43 -15.94
CA PRO A 218 17.77 1.33 -16.18
C PRO A 218 18.45 0.72 -14.95
N LEU A 219 19.25 -0.32 -15.18
CA LEU A 219 20.07 -0.98 -14.18
C LEU A 219 21.53 -0.61 -14.41
N HIS A 220 22.26 -0.31 -13.34
CA HIS A 220 23.68 0.11 -13.40
C HIS A 220 24.61 -0.86 -12.63
N GLY A 221 24.09 -2.02 -12.24
CA GLY A 221 24.82 -3.07 -11.53
C GLY A 221 25.16 -4.26 -12.43
N MET A 222 25.67 -5.32 -11.81
CA MET A 222 25.99 -6.58 -12.50
C MET A 222 24.77 -7.49 -12.69
N ALA A 223 23.64 -7.14 -12.09
CA ALA A 223 22.40 -7.91 -12.26
C ALA A 223 21.71 -7.53 -13.57
N ASP A 224 21.27 -8.53 -14.32
CA ASP A 224 20.58 -8.36 -15.61
C ASP A 224 19.09 -8.02 -15.42
N SER A 225 18.50 -8.34 -14.26
CA SER A 225 17.10 -8.10 -13.96
C SER A 225 16.86 -7.92 -12.46
N LEU A 226 15.72 -7.35 -12.11
CA LEU A 226 15.21 -7.28 -10.75
C LEU A 226 14.13 -8.37 -10.54
N ASN A 227 13.94 -8.75 -9.29
CA ASN A 227 12.79 -9.56 -8.91
C ASN A 227 11.48 -8.87 -9.36
N LEU A 228 10.50 -9.68 -9.82
CA LEU A 228 9.21 -9.21 -10.33
C LEU A 228 8.53 -8.21 -9.39
N SER A 229 8.43 -8.54 -8.11
CA SER A 229 7.74 -7.68 -7.13
C SER A 229 8.47 -6.38 -6.87
N VAL A 230 9.80 -6.38 -6.98
CA VAL A 230 10.63 -5.17 -6.87
C VAL A 230 10.45 -4.28 -8.10
N SER A 231 10.53 -4.86 -9.30
CA SER A 231 10.27 -4.12 -10.55
C SER A 231 8.88 -3.49 -10.54
N ALA A 232 7.86 -4.26 -10.16
CA ALA A 232 6.48 -3.78 -10.08
C ALA A 232 6.35 -2.63 -9.06
N ALA A 233 7.00 -2.73 -7.90
CA ALA A 233 6.97 -1.68 -6.89
C ALA A 233 7.60 -0.38 -7.39
N LEU A 234 8.77 -0.46 -8.02
CA LEU A 234 9.49 0.70 -8.54
C LEU A 234 8.72 1.38 -9.67
N ILE A 235 8.20 0.61 -10.63
CA ILE A 235 7.42 1.14 -11.76
C ILE A 235 6.12 1.78 -11.28
N MET A 236 5.35 1.11 -10.44
CA MET A 236 4.13 1.69 -9.86
C MET A 236 4.43 2.98 -9.09
N HIS A 237 5.48 2.99 -8.28
CA HIS A 237 5.87 4.17 -7.50
C HIS A 237 6.28 5.33 -8.41
N SER A 238 7.08 5.06 -9.46
CA SER A 238 7.52 6.07 -10.42
C SER A 238 6.32 6.68 -11.16
N LEU A 239 5.47 5.86 -11.76
CA LEU A 239 4.31 6.31 -12.54
C LEU A 239 3.30 7.09 -11.68
N LEU A 240 2.97 6.60 -10.48
CA LEU A 240 2.03 7.27 -9.60
C LEU A 240 2.62 8.54 -8.97
N GLY A 241 3.92 8.57 -8.68
CA GLY A 241 4.61 9.73 -8.13
C GLY A 241 4.71 10.88 -9.13
N ALA A 242 5.10 10.58 -10.37
CA ALA A 242 5.18 11.56 -11.45
C ALA A 242 3.81 12.18 -11.79
N ASN A 243 2.72 11.43 -11.57
CA ASN A 243 1.37 11.81 -11.96
C ASN A 243 0.41 11.96 -10.74
N GLU A 244 0.93 12.27 -9.55
CA GLU A 244 0.15 12.25 -8.30
C GLU A 244 -1.15 13.07 -8.38
N ALA A 245 -1.08 14.27 -8.95
CA ALA A 245 -2.22 15.17 -9.04
C ALA A 245 -3.36 14.64 -9.94
N THR A 246 -3.04 13.80 -10.93
CA THR A 246 -3.99 13.29 -11.93
C THR A 246 -4.43 11.86 -11.68
N THR A 247 -3.69 11.10 -10.87
CA THR A 247 -3.95 9.68 -10.65
C THR A 247 -4.77 9.38 -9.40
N ARG A 248 -4.77 10.27 -8.41
CA ARG A 248 -5.54 10.09 -7.17
C ARG A 248 -7.01 10.42 -7.36
N GLY A 249 -7.88 9.59 -6.78
CA GLY A 249 -9.32 9.82 -6.78
C GLY A 249 -9.99 9.62 -8.15
N THR A 250 -9.41 8.82 -9.02
CA THR A 250 -9.90 8.61 -10.40
C THR A 250 -10.98 7.53 -10.52
N LEU A 251 -11.44 6.93 -9.42
CA LEU A 251 -12.59 6.05 -9.43
C LEU A 251 -13.84 6.79 -9.91
N SER A 252 -14.62 6.18 -10.80
CA SER A 252 -15.94 6.71 -11.15
C SER A 252 -16.87 6.70 -9.94
N ARG A 253 -17.95 7.50 -10.01
CA ARG A 253 -18.95 7.55 -8.93
C ARG A 253 -19.54 6.18 -8.63
N ASP A 254 -19.93 5.45 -9.68
CA ASP A 254 -20.58 4.15 -9.53
C ASP A 254 -19.60 3.09 -8.99
N GLU A 255 -18.37 3.09 -9.48
CA GLU A 255 -17.32 2.22 -8.98
C GLU A 255 -17.01 2.51 -7.50
N LYS A 256 -16.97 3.78 -7.12
CA LYS A 256 -16.74 4.18 -5.73
C LYS A 256 -17.87 3.72 -4.80
N ILE A 257 -19.14 3.81 -5.25
CA ILE A 257 -20.30 3.32 -4.49
C ILE A 257 -20.22 1.79 -4.34
N ALA A 258 -19.93 1.06 -5.41
CA ALA A 258 -19.80 -0.40 -5.38
C ALA A 258 -18.65 -0.86 -4.46
N LEU A 259 -17.51 -0.18 -4.53
CA LEU A 259 -16.35 -0.47 -3.66
C LEU A 259 -16.65 -0.11 -2.19
N ARG A 260 -17.36 0.98 -1.93
CA ARG A 260 -17.79 1.36 -0.58
C ARG A 260 -18.65 0.27 0.05
N ALA A 261 -19.67 -0.21 -0.65
CA ALA A 261 -20.54 -1.28 -0.17
C ALA A 261 -19.72 -2.52 0.20
N ARG A 262 -18.80 -2.94 -0.69
CA ARG A 262 -17.90 -4.08 -0.45
C ARG A 262 -16.97 -3.84 0.73
N PHE A 263 -16.37 -2.64 0.86
CA PHE A 263 -15.45 -2.34 1.97
C PHE A 263 -16.17 -2.33 3.31
N TYR A 264 -17.38 -1.74 3.37
CA TYR A 264 -18.17 -1.68 4.58
C TYR A 264 -18.61 -3.07 5.05
N GLU A 265 -19.04 -3.92 4.11
CA GLU A 265 -19.34 -5.33 4.39
C GLU A 265 -18.14 -6.06 5.00
N GLN A 266 -16.93 -5.88 4.41
CA GLN A 266 -15.71 -6.53 4.91
C GLN A 266 -15.18 -5.97 6.24
N LEU A 267 -15.55 -4.75 6.61
CA LEU A 267 -15.18 -4.14 7.87
C LEU A 267 -16.09 -4.54 9.01
N ALA A 268 -17.33 -4.97 8.72
CA ALA A 268 -18.29 -5.42 9.70
C ALA A 268 -17.81 -6.69 10.42
N ARG A 269 -17.92 -6.70 11.75
CA ARG A 269 -17.49 -7.81 12.62
C ARG A 269 -18.66 -8.65 13.11
N SER A 270 -19.89 -8.15 12.93
CA SER A 270 -21.14 -8.81 13.31
C SER A 270 -22.22 -8.54 12.27
N ASP A 271 -23.31 -9.31 12.32
CA ASP A 271 -24.44 -9.08 11.43
C ASP A 271 -25.14 -7.75 11.72
N ALA A 272 -25.19 -7.32 12.97
CA ALA A 272 -25.69 -6.00 13.34
C ALA A 272 -24.86 -4.85 12.74
N GLU A 273 -23.53 -4.95 12.79
CA GLU A 273 -22.65 -3.99 12.13
C GLU A 273 -22.80 -4.03 10.59
N ARG A 274 -23.02 -5.21 10.00
CA ARG A 274 -23.24 -5.36 8.55
C ARG A 274 -24.48 -4.59 8.11
N VAL A 275 -25.58 -4.71 8.83
CA VAL A 275 -26.82 -3.98 8.54
C VAL A 275 -26.60 -2.46 8.72
N ALA A 276 -26.04 -2.04 9.85
CA ALA A 276 -25.80 -0.64 10.13
C ALA A 276 -24.82 0.01 9.12
N PHE A 277 -23.77 -0.71 8.67
CA PHE A 277 -22.84 -0.20 7.69
C PHE A 277 -23.44 -0.14 6.29
N ALA A 278 -24.34 -1.05 5.93
CA ALA A 278 -25.04 -1.01 4.65
C ALA A 278 -25.91 0.25 4.51
N GLU A 279 -26.56 0.72 5.58
CA GLU A 279 -27.33 1.97 5.59
C GLU A 279 -26.45 3.19 5.32
N LEU A 280 -25.19 3.16 5.78
CA LEU A 280 -24.23 4.25 5.60
C LEU A 280 -23.56 4.29 4.20
N VAL A 281 -23.84 3.34 3.32
CA VAL A 281 -23.29 3.34 1.95
C VAL A 281 -23.75 4.56 1.16
N SER A 282 -25.01 4.99 1.34
CA SER A 282 -25.58 6.15 0.66
C SER A 282 -25.18 7.49 1.32
N THR A 283 -24.95 7.48 2.63
CA THR A 283 -24.58 8.65 3.44
C THR A 283 -23.31 8.38 4.23
N PRO A 284 -22.17 8.26 3.53
CA PRO A 284 -20.92 7.87 4.17
C PRO A 284 -20.41 8.92 5.16
N PRO A 285 -19.74 8.52 6.24
CA PRO A 285 -19.13 9.45 7.16
C PRO A 285 -17.99 10.20 6.47
N PRO A 286 -17.68 11.44 6.91
CA PRO A 286 -16.61 12.24 6.30
C PRO A 286 -15.26 11.52 6.42
N PRO A 287 -14.41 11.57 5.38
CA PRO A 287 -13.09 10.98 5.41
C PRO A 287 -12.20 11.64 6.47
N PHE A 288 -11.05 11.05 6.74
CA PHE A 288 -9.98 11.73 7.46
C PHE A 288 -9.18 12.62 6.50
N ASP A 289 -8.53 13.65 7.03
CA ASP A 289 -7.62 14.49 6.27
C ASP A 289 -6.34 13.74 5.86
N ASP A 290 -5.92 12.76 6.66
CA ASP A 290 -4.77 11.89 6.40
C ASP A 290 -5.11 10.42 6.74
N VAL A 291 -4.64 9.49 5.89
CA VAL A 291 -4.76 8.02 6.12
C VAL A 291 -3.89 7.56 7.27
N ARG A 292 -2.82 8.28 7.59
CA ARG A 292 -1.88 7.93 8.65
C ARG A 292 -2.50 8.17 10.01
N ARG A 293 -2.13 7.33 10.96
CA ARG A 293 -2.47 7.61 12.35
C ARG A 293 -1.70 8.86 12.80
N PRO A 294 -2.34 9.82 13.48
CA PRO A 294 -1.62 10.90 14.15
C PRO A 294 -0.51 10.34 15.05
N ASP A 295 0.63 11.03 15.14
CA ASP A 295 1.79 10.55 15.92
C ASP A 295 1.44 10.29 17.39
N ALA A 296 0.51 11.06 17.96
CA ALA A 296 -0.02 10.84 19.33
C ALA A 296 -0.69 9.47 19.52
N HIS A 297 -1.10 8.79 18.44
CA HIS A 297 -1.74 7.47 18.47
C HIS A 297 -0.86 6.37 17.88
N ARG A 298 0.37 6.67 17.51
CA ARG A 298 1.33 5.67 17.08
C ARG A 298 1.85 4.91 18.30
N VAL A 299 1.30 3.73 18.51
CA VAL A 299 1.94 2.76 19.40
C VAL A 299 3.13 2.20 18.63
N PRO A 300 4.37 2.33 19.15
CA PRO A 300 5.54 1.72 18.52
C PRO A 300 5.29 0.24 18.29
N TRP A 301 5.67 -0.24 17.10
CA TRP A 301 5.57 -1.67 16.81
C TRP A 301 6.57 -2.41 17.70
N VAL A 302 6.05 -3.29 18.56
CA VAL A 302 6.84 -4.16 19.41
C VAL A 302 6.67 -5.59 18.95
N SER A 303 7.77 -6.30 18.69
CA SER A 303 7.74 -7.69 18.25
C SER A 303 7.02 -8.58 19.27
N LYS A 304 6.41 -9.68 18.81
CA LYS A 304 5.79 -10.67 19.72
C LYS A 304 6.78 -11.17 20.77
N ARG A 305 8.06 -11.34 20.40
CA ARG A 305 9.13 -11.77 21.30
C ARG A 305 9.44 -10.72 22.37
N GLN A 306 9.45 -9.45 22.00
CA GLN A 306 9.66 -8.37 22.97
C GLN A 306 8.47 -8.23 23.92
N LYS A 307 7.23 -8.29 23.41
CA LYS A 307 6.03 -8.28 24.27
C LYS A 307 6.00 -9.43 25.26
N ALA A 308 6.48 -10.63 24.87
CA ALA A 308 6.59 -11.76 25.77
C ALA A 308 7.66 -11.55 26.86
N ARG A 309 8.80 -10.93 26.52
CA ARG A 309 9.85 -10.56 27.48
C ARG A 309 9.36 -9.52 28.48
N ASP A 310 8.70 -8.47 27.98
CA ASP A 310 8.17 -7.40 28.82
C ASP A 310 7.09 -7.93 29.78
N ALA A 311 6.23 -8.81 29.29
CA ALA A 311 5.21 -9.49 30.13
C ALA A 311 5.82 -10.43 31.16
N ALA A 312 6.93 -11.09 30.84
CA ALA A 312 7.68 -11.93 31.82
C ALA A 312 8.35 -11.06 32.89
N ALA A 313 9.02 -9.99 32.48
CA ALA A 313 9.67 -9.04 33.40
C ALA A 313 8.67 -8.40 34.37
N ASN A 314 7.49 -7.99 33.86
CA ASN A 314 6.43 -7.42 34.69
C ASN A 314 5.87 -8.42 35.70
N ARG A 315 5.76 -9.70 35.34
CA ARG A 315 5.36 -10.76 36.28
C ARG A 315 6.37 -10.98 37.40
N THR A 316 7.66 -10.97 37.06
CA THR A 316 8.74 -11.13 38.05
C THR A 316 8.74 -9.93 39.01
N LEU A 317 8.56 -8.72 38.51
CA LEU A 317 8.47 -7.48 39.32
C LEU A 317 7.27 -7.51 40.28
N ALA A 318 6.10 -7.93 39.77
CA ALA A 318 4.91 -8.08 40.60
C ALA A 318 5.07 -9.13 41.72
N ALA A 319 5.75 -10.25 41.41
CA ALA A 319 6.04 -11.29 42.39
C ALA A 319 7.00 -10.82 43.49
N THR A 320 8.01 -9.97 43.15
CA THR A 320 8.96 -9.40 44.12
C THR A 320 8.32 -8.33 44.99
N MET A 321 7.41 -7.53 44.48
CA MET A 321 6.70 -6.51 45.25
C MET A 321 5.56 -7.06 46.12
N GLY A 322 5.00 -8.23 45.77
CA GLY A 322 3.94 -8.89 46.55
C GLY A 322 4.45 -9.76 47.71
N GLY A 323 5.76 -9.98 47.81
CA GLY A 323 6.37 -10.86 48.82
C GLY A 323 6.86 -10.18 50.12
N SER A 324 6.74 -8.84 50.24
CA SER A 324 7.29 -8.12 51.43
C SER A 324 6.24 -7.69 52.47
N GLY A 325 5.04 -8.28 52.44
CA GLY A 325 3.97 -7.94 53.38
C GLY A 325 3.49 -9.13 54.17
N GLY A 326 4.24 -9.65 55.16
CA GLY A 326 3.72 -10.75 55.96
C GLY A 326 4.71 -11.37 56.95
N SER A 327 5.23 -10.61 57.94
CA SER A 327 5.71 -11.18 59.22
C SER A 327 5.94 -10.10 60.26
N GLU A 328 4.91 -9.66 60.89
CA GLU A 328 4.91 -9.07 62.24
C GLU A 328 3.75 -9.78 62.92
N GLY A 329 3.95 -10.72 63.81
CA GLY A 329 4.36 -10.44 65.16
C GLY A 329 3.13 -10.59 66.03
N SER A 330 2.80 -11.80 66.55
CA SER A 330 1.98 -11.96 67.70
C SER A 330 2.74 -12.79 68.73
N GLY A 331 3.53 -12.08 69.51
CA GLY A 331 4.04 -12.62 70.77
C GLY A 331 3.51 -11.78 71.88
N GLY A 332 2.97 -12.39 72.88
CA GLY A 332 2.83 -11.83 74.18
C GLY A 332 1.54 -12.18 74.87
N PRO A 333 1.44 -12.14 76.17
CA PRO A 333 2.16 -12.97 77.11
C PRO A 333 1.36 -14.14 77.63
#